data_04256d9f6603abd6966288dace652e4d
#
_entry.id   04256d9f6603abd6966288dace652e4d
#
_cell.length_a   1.000
_cell.length_b   1.000
_cell.length_c   1.000
_cell.angle_alpha   90.00
_cell.angle_beta   90.00
_cell.angle_gamma   90.00
#
_symmetry.space_group_name_H-M   'P 1'
#
loop_
_entity.id
_entity.type
_entity.pdbx_description
1 polymer ?
#
loop_
_entity_poly.entity_id
_entity_poly.type
_entity_poly.pdbx_seq_one_letter_code
_entity_poly.pdbx_strand_id
1 'polypeptide(L)'
;KNKSDFTWIIDPIDGTRSFVIGNPTWCNLISLNYKGYPVLGLANFPILKKYYYNTSKKSALVVEKNKAKRIKVNRKAKYSNVKLSAAFHGSLSLSQQKKIPKILKMMQFPCADALSYSHFAEGKVDAVIQCGNKIWDIHPLIPIIEAAGGIVSNWRNESAVKAGNILVSANKDVHNKFLKILKPVSK
;
A
#
# COMPACT_ATOMS: atom_id res chain seq x y z
N LYS A 1 -10.27 -31.72 12.40
CA LYS A 1 -9.97 -30.40 12.95
C LYS A 1 -10.77 -29.39 12.13
N ASN A 2 -11.75 -28.71 12.74
CA ASN A 2 -12.46 -27.61 12.08
C ASN A 2 -11.44 -26.50 11.77
N LYS A 3 -11.22 -26.23 10.48
CA LYS A 3 -10.40 -25.08 10.06
C LYS A 3 -11.15 -23.81 10.43
N SER A 4 -10.52 -22.93 11.22
CA SER A 4 -11.09 -21.60 11.50
C SER A 4 -11.22 -20.81 10.21
N ASP A 5 -12.33 -20.09 10.03
CA ASP A 5 -12.51 -19.11 8.96
C ASP A 5 -11.59 -17.89 9.12
N PHE A 6 -11.04 -17.70 10.33
CA PHE A 6 -10.13 -16.59 10.64
C PHE A 6 -8.68 -17.03 10.61
N THR A 7 -7.83 -16.17 10.03
CA THR A 7 -6.37 -16.39 9.95
C THR A 7 -5.66 -15.07 10.24
N TRP A 8 -4.70 -15.10 11.17
CA TRP A 8 -3.76 -13.99 11.38
C TRP A 8 -2.62 -14.07 10.37
N ILE A 9 -2.26 -12.93 9.79
CA ILE A 9 -1.06 -12.78 8.97
C ILE A 9 -0.22 -11.67 9.62
N ILE A 10 1.06 -11.96 9.84
CA ILE A 10 1.97 -11.07 10.57
C ILE A 10 3.26 -10.94 9.76
N ASP A 11 3.70 -9.70 9.55
CA ASP A 11 5.07 -9.37 9.20
C ASP A 11 5.73 -8.72 10.42
N PRO A 12 6.69 -9.39 11.06
CA PRO A 12 7.35 -8.85 12.25
C PRO A 12 8.23 -7.63 11.93
N ILE A 13 8.81 -7.55 10.74
CA ILE A 13 9.68 -6.43 10.31
C ILE A 13 9.51 -6.19 8.82
N ASP A 14 8.46 -5.44 8.42
CA ASP A 14 8.35 -4.87 7.08
C ASP A 14 9.35 -3.72 6.91
N GLY A 15 9.94 -3.61 5.72
CA GLY A 15 11.01 -2.67 5.49
C GLY A 15 12.35 -3.15 6.05
N THR A 16 12.65 -4.44 5.94
CA THR A 16 13.89 -5.06 6.44
C THR A 16 15.16 -4.31 5.99
N ARG A 17 15.19 -3.76 4.77
CA ARG A 17 16.31 -2.94 4.29
C ARG A 17 16.49 -1.67 5.12
N SER A 18 15.38 -1.00 5.44
CA SER A 18 15.37 0.16 6.35
C SER A 18 15.87 -0.22 7.73
N PHE A 19 15.39 -1.34 8.27
CA PHE A 19 15.82 -1.86 9.56
C PHE A 19 17.34 -2.09 9.63
N VAL A 20 17.90 -2.78 8.62
CA VAL A 20 19.33 -3.12 8.57
C VAL A 20 20.24 -1.89 8.54
N ILE A 21 19.83 -0.81 7.88
CA ILE A 21 20.63 0.43 7.82
C ILE A 21 20.29 1.44 8.91
N GLY A 22 19.45 1.08 9.89
CA GLY A 22 19.05 1.97 10.99
C GLY A 22 18.06 3.07 10.60
N ASN A 23 17.40 2.97 9.43
CA ASN A 23 16.36 3.91 9.03
C ASN A 23 15.07 3.65 9.84
N PRO A 24 14.41 4.69 10.40
CA PRO A 24 13.26 4.54 11.30
C PRO A 24 11.95 4.13 10.61
N THR A 25 11.95 3.84 9.30
CA THR A 25 10.72 3.62 8.51
C THR A 25 10.20 2.18 8.49
N TRP A 26 10.89 1.25 9.15
CA TRP A 26 10.41 -0.13 9.30
C TRP A 26 9.21 -0.22 10.24
N CYS A 27 8.40 -1.29 10.09
CA CYS A 27 7.20 -1.46 10.90
C CYS A 27 6.87 -2.93 11.16
N ASN A 28 5.93 -3.16 12.10
CA ASN A 28 5.26 -4.43 12.27
C ASN A 28 3.91 -4.36 11.53
N LEU A 29 3.55 -5.39 10.80
CA LEU A 29 2.28 -5.49 10.10
C LEU A 29 1.47 -6.66 10.65
N ILE A 30 0.18 -6.43 10.92
CA ILE A 30 -0.74 -7.46 11.43
C ILE A 30 -2.06 -7.36 10.66
N SER A 31 -2.55 -8.49 10.16
CA SER A 31 -3.86 -8.61 9.53
C SER A 31 -4.67 -9.74 10.15
N LEU A 32 -5.95 -9.50 10.39
CA LEU A 32 -6.94 -10.55 10.58
C LEU A 32 -7.70 -10.74 9.27
N ASN A 33 -7.63 -11.97 8.75
CA ASN A 33 -8.35 -12.36 7.55
C ASN A 33 -9.58 -13.20 7.93
N TYR A 34 -10.70 -12.96 7.25
CA TYR A 34 -11.88 -13.82 7.29
C TYR A 34 -12.09 -14.44 5.90
N LYS A 35 -12.11 -15.78 5.84
CA LYS A 35 -12.22 -16.55 4.59
C LYS A 35 -11.23 -16.09 3.50
N GLY A 36 -10.00 -15.81 3.93
CA GLY A 36 -8.90 -15.38 3.05
C GLY A 36 -8.89 -13.90 2.67
N TYR A 37 -9.90 -13.10 3.05
CA TYR A 37 -9.92 -11.66 2.82
C TYR A 37 -9.55 -10.88 4.08
N PRO A 38 -8.62 -9.89 4.02
CA PRO A 38 -8.23 -9.10 5.18
C PRO A 38 -9.37 -8.16 5.61
N VAL A 39 -9.80 -8.29 6.87
CA VAL A 39 -10.90 -7.51 7.46
C VAL A 39 -10.42 -6.49 8.48
N LEU A 40 -9.31 -6.77 9.17
CA LEU A 40 -8.62 -5.82 10.04
C LEU A 40 -7.16 -5.74 9.64
N GLY A 41 -6.58 -4.56 9.75
CA GLY A 41 -5.17 -4.30 9.51
C GLY A 41 -4.58 -3.32 10.51
N LEU A 42 -3.34 -3.58 10.87
CA LEU A 42 -2.50 -2.71 11.69
C LEU A 42 -1.14 -2.57 11.03
N ALA A 43 -0.64 -1.32 10.94
CA ALA A 43 0.74 -0.99 10.60
C ALA A 43 1.33 -0.16 11.73
N ASN A 44 2.27 -0.73 12.50
CA ASN A 44 2.89 -0.09 13.65
C ASN A 44 4.33 0.30 13.34
N PHE A 45 4.65 1.59 13.40
CA PHE A 45 5.98 2.18 13.21
C PHE A 45 6.57 2.56 14.56
N PRO A 46 7.27 1.66 15.26
CA PRO A 46 7.66 1.86 16.66
C PRO A 46 8.64 3.02 16.85
N ILE A 47 9.58 3.21 15.93
CA ILE A 47 10.56 4.31 16.01
C ILE A 47 9.87 5.66 15.77
N LEU A 48 8.90 5.71 14.87
CA LEU A 48 8.10 6.92 14.61
C LEU A 48 7.03 7.17 15.67
N LYS A 49 6.84 6.24 16.63
CA LYS A 49 5.78 6.27 17.66
C LYS A 49 4.40 6.51 17.07
N LYS A 50 4.11 5.81 15.97
CA LYS A 50 2.92 6.01 15.16
C LYS A 50 2.39 4.68 14.65
N TYR A 51 1.08 4.51 14.67
CA TYR A 51 0.46 3.33 14.08
C TYR A 51 -0.86 3.66 13.38
N TYR A 52 -1.21 2.82 12.41
CA TYR A 52 -2.38 2.93 11.55
C TYR A 52 -3.22 1.67 11.67
N TYR A 53 -4.54 1.81 11.68
CA TYR A 53 -5.45 0.67 11.67
C TYR A 53 -6.82 1.07 11.14
N ASN A 54 -7.62 0.09 10.70
CA ASN A 54 -9.02 0.31 10.40
C ASN A 54 -9.90 -0.12 11.58
N THR A 55 -10.93 0.66 11.86
CA THR A 55 -11.96 0.33 12.88
C THR A 55 -13.21 -0.26 12.25
N SER A 56 -13.39 -0.06 10.94
CA SER A 56 -14.47 -0.59 10.12
C SER A 56 -14.11 -0.50 8.64
N LYS A 57 -14.96 -1.01 7.76
CA LYS A 57 -14.80 -0.87 6.30
C LYS A 57 -14.79 0.58 5.80
N LYS A 58 -15.18 1.56 6.61
CA LYS A 58 -15.30 2.98 6.23
C LYS A 58 -14.54 3.92 7.15
N SER A 59 -13.73 3.40 8.05
CA SER A 59 -13.00 4.21 9.02
C SER A 59 -11.62 3.64 9.28
N ALA A 60 -10.59 4.41 8.93
CA ALA A 60 -9.21 4.18 9.28
C ALA A 60 -8.69 5.33 10.13
N LEU A 61 -7.81 5.01 11.06
CA LEU A 61 -7.21 5.92 12.01
C LEU A 61 -5.69 5.86 11.94
N VAL A 62 -5.07 6.98 12.24
CA VAL A 62 -3.68 7.06 12.67
C VAL A 62 -3.65 7.48 14.14
N VAL A 63 -2.77 6.85 14.91
CA VAL A 63 -2.46 7.27 16.28
C VAL A 63 -1.03 7.74 16.34
N GLU A 64 -0.86 8.95 16.83
CA GLU A 64 0.44 9.59 17.05
C GLU A 64 0.38 10.37 18.34
N LYS A 65 1.41 10.25 19.21
CA LYS A 65 1.44 10.91 20.53
C LYS A 65 0.16 10.66 21.35
N ASN A 66 -0.34 9.43 21.35
CA ASN A 66 -1.57 8.99 22.01
C ASN A 66 -2.87 9.71 21.54
N LYS A 67 -2.83 10.37 20.39
CA LYS A 67 -4.00 11.01 19.80
C LYS A 67 -4.41 10.27 18.53
N ALA A 68 -5.65 9.78 18.50
CA ALA A 68 -6.24 9.15 17.34
C ALA A 68 -6.84 10.19 16.39
N LYS A 69 -6.54 10.07 15.10
CA LYS A 69 -7.08 10.93 14.04
C LYS A 69 -7.60 10.06 12.91
N ARG A 70 -8.82 10.35 12.44
CA ARG A 70 -9.36 9.72 11.23
C ARG A 70 -8.59 10.18 10.00
N ILE A 71 -8.22 9.23 9.15
CA ILE A 71 -7.48 9.47 7.92
C ILE A 71 -8.35 9.21 6.70
N LYS A 72 -8.03 9.93 5.62
CA LYS A 72 -8.71 9.80 4.32
C LYS A 72 -7.72 10.12 3.20
N VAL A 73 -7.85 9.40 2.10
CA VAL A 73 -7.08 9.67 0.87
C VAL A 73 -7.47 11.02 0.25
N ASN A 74 -6.58 11.59 -0.55
CA ASN A 74 -6.84 12.81 -1.31
C ASN A 74 -7.73 12.51 -2.53
N ARG A 75 -9.06 12.47 -2.35
CA ARG A 75 -10.00 12.19 -3.45
C ARG A 75 -9.97 13.21 -4.60
N LYS A 76 -9.41 14.42 -4.37
CA LYS A 76 -9.28 15.47 -5.37
C LYS A 76 -8.00 15.36 -6.22
N ALA A 77 -7.20 14.31 -6.02
CA ALA A 77 -5.98 14.04 -6.78
C ALA A 77 -6.25 14.04 -8.28
N LYS A 78 -5.37 14.71 -9.04
CA LYS A 78 -5.40 14.73 -10.51
C LYS A 78 -4.15 14.04 -11.05
N TYR A 79 -4.30 13.25 -12.09
CA TYR A 79 -3.16 12.54 -12.70
C TYR A 79 -2.06 13.49 -13.19
N SER A 80 -2.40 14.71 -13.62
CA SER A 80 -1.44 15.70 -14.12
C SER A 80 -0.41 16.19 -13.09
N ASN A 81 -0.78 16.14 -11.81
CA ASN A 81 0.08 16.58 -10.69
C ASN A 81 0.08 15.55 -9.54
N VAL A 82 -0.09 14.28 -9.88
CA VAL A 82 -0.16 13.18 -8.91
C VAL A 82 1.13 13.06 -8.11
N LYS A 83 0.98 12.98 -6.79
CA LYS A 83 2.09 12.64 -5.89
C LYS A 83 2.26 11.13 -5.88
N LEU A 84 3.23 10.64 -6.66
CA LEU A 84 3.50 9.24 -6.83
C LEU A 84 4.62 8.77 -5.90
N SER A 85 4.40 7.68 -5.17
CA SER A 85 5.46 6.90 -4.51
C SER A 85 5.59 5.56 -5.25
N ALA A 86 6.75 5.26 -5.82
CA ALA A 86 6.91 4.05 -6.59
C ALA A 86 8.23 3.33 -6.27
N ALA A 87 8.17 2.00 -6.18
CA ALA A 87 9.33 1.13 -6.04
C ALA A 87 9.14 -0.16 -6.84
N PHE A 88 10.07 -0.41 -7.73
CA PHE A 88 10.04 -1.59 -8.60
C PHE A 88 10.97 -2.70 -8.11
N HIS A 89 11.81 -2.44 -7.10
CA HIS A 89 12.71 -3.38 -6.39
C HIS A 89 13.52 -4.30 -7.32
N GLY A 90 13.90 -3.80 -8.51
CA GLY A 90 14.56 -4.62 -9.53
C GLY A 90 13.68 -5.67 -10.19
N SER A 91 12.37 -5.68 -9.93
CA SER A 91 11.43 -6.70 -10.43
C SER A 91 11.07 -6.52 -11.91
N LEU A 92 11.39 -5.39 -12.52
CA LEU A 92 11.13 -5.12 -13.93
C LEU A 92 12.40 -5.27 -14.76
N SER A 93 12.33 -6.10 -15.80
CA SER A 93 13.36 -6.17 -16.83
C SER A 93 13.48 -4.85 -17.60
N LEU A 94 14.57 -4.60 -18.29
CA LEU A 94 14.76 -3.42 -19.14
C LEU A 94 13.66 -3.30 -20.21
N SER A 95 13.21 -4.42 -20.78
CA SER A 95 12.12 -4.44 -21.75
C SER A 95 10.79 -4.01 -21.15
N GLN A 96 10.52 -4.35 -19.89
CA GLN A 96 9.33 -3.91 -19.14
C GLN A 96 9.42 -2.42 -18.78
N GLN A 97 10.61 -1.95 -18.33
CA GLN A 97 10.83 -0.54 -18.01
C GLN A 97 10.61 0.35 -19.24
N LYS A 98 11.03 -0.09 -20.44
CA LYS A 98 10.76 0.62 -21.69
C LYS A 98 9.27 0.80 -22.00
N LYS A 99 8.38 0.00 -21.41
CA LYS A 99 6.94 0.11 -21.58
C LYS A 99 6.26 1.07 -20.60
N ILE A 100 6.98 1.52 -19.56
CA ILE A 100 6.46 2.44 -18.52
C ILE A 100 7.22 3.79 -18.44
N PRO A 101 7.74 4.35 -19.56
CA PRO A 101 8.58 5.56 -19.52
C PRO A 101 7.81 6.76 -18.93
N LYS A 102 6.51 6.82 -19.09
CA LYS A 102 5.67 7.88 -18.50
C LYS A 102 5.73 7.87 -16.97
N ILE A 103 5.71 6.68 -16.35
CA ILE A 103 5.83 6.55 -14.89
C ILE A 103 7.23 6.91 -14.42
N LEU A 104 8.26 6.40 -15.12
CA LEU A 104 9.66 6.64 -14.76
C LEU A 104 10.06 8.13 -14.85
N LYS A 105 9.39 8.91 -15.73
CA LYS A 105 9.59 10.36 -15.89
C LYS A 105 8.79 11.21 -14.90
N MET A 106 7.85 10.62 -14.16
CA MET A 106 7.09 11.36 -13.14
C MET A 106 8.00 11.72 -11.96
N MET A 107 7.69 12.85 -11.30
CA MET A 107 8.26 13.14 -9.99
C MET A 107 7.80 12.08 -9.01
N GLN A 108 8.74 11.38 -8.41
CA GLN A 108 8.46 10.35 -7.42
C GLN A 108 8.81 10.85 -6.02
N PHE A 109 7.88 10.63 -5.10
CA PHE A 109 8.10 10.83 -3.68
C PHE A 109 8.79 9.62 -3.07
N PRO A 110 9.53 9.76 -1.96
CA PRO A 110 10.22 8.65 -1.33
C PRO A 110 9.29 7.46 -1.12
N CYS A 111 9.77 6.27 -1.48
CA CYS A 111 9.08 5.02 -1.24
C CYS A 111 9.78 4.29 -0.09
N ALA A 112 9.02 3.99 0.96
CA ALA A 112 9.49 3.33 2.17
C ALA A 112 8.44 2.27 2.57
N ASP A 113 8.41 1.19 1.80
CA ASP A 113 7.59 -0.01 2.04
C ASP A 113 6.17 0.34 2.57
N ALA A 114 5.71 -0.23 3.68
CA ALA A 114 4.38 0.03 4.26
C ALA A 114 4.14 1.49 4.62
N LEU A 115 5.19 2.28 4.92
CA LEU A 115 5.01 3.71 5.24
C LEU A 115 4.45 4.49 4.04
N SER A 116 4.79 4.09 2.81
CA SER A 116 4.24 4.71 1.59
C SER A 116 2.73 4.53 1.50
N TYR A 117 2.24 3.33 1.78
CA TYR A 117 0.79 3.03 1.83
C TYR A 117 0.10 3.77 2.98
N SER A 118 0.78 3.91 4.13
CA SER A 118 0.28 4.66 5.27
C SER A 118 0.17 6.16 4.97
N HIS A 119 1.17 6.74 4.31
CA HIS A 119 1.12 8.12 3.82
C HIS A 119 0.04 8.32 2.75
N PHE A 120 -0.21 7.30 1.91
CA PHE A 120 -1.32 7.31 0.98
C PHE A 120 -2.67 7.37 1.71
N ALA A 121 -2.87 6.52 2.73
CA ALA A 121 -4.10 6.51 3.51
C ALA A 121 -4.34 7.84 4.26
N GLU A 122 -3.27 8.58 4.61
CA GLU A 122 -3.35 9.94 5.15
C GLU A 122 -3.61 11.03 4.09
N GLY A 123 -3.59 10.69 2.79
CA GLY A 123 -3.72 11.67 1.69
C GLY A 123 -2.46 12.51 1.43
N LYS A 124 -1.31 12.11 1.95
CA LYS A 124 -0.01 12.77 1.73
C LYS A 124 0.57 12.48 0.35
N VAL A 125 0.35 11.26 -0.15
CA VAL A 125 0.61 10.86 -1.55
C VAL A 125 -0.69 10.39 -2.18
N ASP A 126 -0.77 10.43 -3.50
CA ASP A 126 -2.00 10.19 -4.26
C ASP A 126 -2.04 8.82 -4.92
N ALA A 127 -0.89 8.20 -5.09
CA ALA A 127 -0.75 6.85 -5.62
C ALA A 127 0.52 6.16 -5.09
N VAL A 128 0.44 4.83 -4.95
CA VAL A 128 1.59 3.98 -4.67
C VAL A 128 1.65 2.86 -5.70
N ILE A 129 2.85 2.61 -6.25
CA ILE A 129 3.12 1.51 -7.18
C ILE A 129 4.29 0.71 -6.62
N GLN A 130 4.05 -0.55 -6.28
CA GLN A 130 5.12 -1.44 -5.80
C GLN A 130 5.06 -2.80 -6.47
N CYS A 131 6.24 -3.43 -6.63
CA CYS A 131 6.41 -4.76 -7.17
C CYS A 131 6.79 -5.75 -6.09
N GLY A 132 6.39 -7.01 -6.27
CA GLY A 132 6.92 -8.12 -5.49
C GLY A 132 6.41 -8.21 -4.05
N ASN A 133 5.31 -7.53 -3.72
CA ASN A 133 4.70 -7.64 -2.40
C ASN A 133 4.33 -9.09 -2.08
N LYS A 134 4.53 -9.50 -0.85
CA LYS A 134 4.03 -10.76 -0.27
C LYS A 134 2.69 -10.53 0.40
N ILE A 135 2.01 -11.61 0.78
CA ILE A 135 0.71 -11.49 1.46
C ILE A 135 0.84 -10.76 2.80
N TRP A 136 1.95 -10.93 3.51
CA TRP A 136 2.20 -10.27 4.79
C TRP A 136 2.53 -8.78 4.65
N ASP A 137 3.00 -8.32 3.47
CA ASP A 137 3.24 -6.90 3.19
C ASP A 137 1.92 -6.15 2.90
N ILE A 138 0.98 -6.79 2.19
CA ILE A 138 -0.19 -6.07 1.65
C ILE A 138 -1.50 -6.35 2.40
N HIS A 139 -1.73 -7.55 2.95
CA HIS A 139 -2.98 -7.85 3.65
C HIS A 139 -3.27 -6.90 4.81
N PRO A 140 -2.29 -6.52 5.65
CA PRO A 140 -2.53 -5.54 6.71
C PRO A 140 -2.91 -4.15 6.20
N LEU A 141 -2.49 -3.82 4.98
CA LEU A 141 -2.68 -2.49 4.41
C LEU A 141 -3.98 -2.35 3.61
N ILE A 142 -4.49 -3.43 2.99
CA ILE A 142 -5.74 -3.42 2.22
C ILE A 142 -6.89 -2.79 3.02
N PRO A 143 -7.25 -3.28 4.22
CA PRO A 143 -8.40 -2.74 4.94
C PRO A 143 -8.18 -1.30 5.42
N ILE A 144 -6.94 -0.88 5.70
CA ILE A 144 -6.61 0.52 6.03
C ILE A 144 -6.83 1.42 4.82
N ILE A 145 -6.32 1.02 3.66
CA ILE A 145 -6.44 1.76 2.39
C ILE A 145 -7.90 1.92 1.98
N GLU A 146 -8.66 0.82 1.98
CA GLU A 146 -10.08 0.82 1.60
C GLU A 146 -10.92 1.67 2.56
N ALA A 147 -10.68 1.53 3.87
CA ALA A 147 -11.37 2.30 4.91
C ALA A 147 -11.05 3.81 4.84
N ALA A 148 -9.86 4.18 4.38
CA ALA A 148 -9.48 5.56 4.08
C ALA A 148 -10.11 6.09 2.77
N GLY A 149 -10.72 5.21 1.97
CA GLY A 149 -11.40 5.51 0.71
C GLY A 149 -10.51 5.42 -0.52
N GLY A 150 -9.36 4.75 -0.42
CA GLY A 150 -8.48 4.42 -1.53
C GLY A 150 -8.96 3.22 -2.34
N ILE A 151 -8.36 3.05 -3.52
CA ILE A 151 -8.56 1.89 -4.39
C ILE A 151 -7.26 1.11 -4.39
N VAL A 152 -7.34 -0.20 -4.18
CA VAL A 152 -6.20 -1.11 -4.22
C VAL A 152 -6.48 -2.27 -5.17
N SER A 153 -5.54 -2.56 -6.07
CA SER A 153 -5.60 -3.70 -6.98
C SER A 153 -4.20 -4.20 -7.35
N ASN A 154 -4.14 -5.34 -8.01
CA ASN A 154 -2.95 -5.66 -8.80
C ASN A 154 -2.93 -4.83 -10.11
N TRP A 155 -1.87 -4.98 -10.91
CA TRP A 155 -1.73 -4.23 -12.18
C TRP A 155 -2.68 -4.69 -13.29
N ARG A 156 -3.41 -5.80 -13.09
CA ARG A 156 -4.46 -6.27 -14.00
C ARG A 156 -5.85 -5.77 -13.63
N ASN A 157 -5.95 -4.98 -12.55
CA ASN A 157 -7.21 -4.54 -11.95
C ASN A 157 -7.99 -5.67 -11.28
N GLU A 158 -7.28 -6.66 -10.75
CA GLU A 158 -7.83 -7.76 -9.98
C GLU A 158 -7.57 -7.51 -8.47
N SER A 159 -8.16 -8.35 -7.62
CA SER A 159 -7.98 -8.24 -6.17
C SER A 159 -6.50 -8.32 -5.76
N ALA A 160 -6.08 -7.41 -4.89
CA ALA A 160 -4.72 -7.36 -4.33
C ALA A 160 -4.43 -8.47 -3.31
N VAL A 161 -5.41 -9.28 -2.93
CA VAL A 161 -5.27 -10.37 -1.95
C VAL A 161 -4.23 -11.42 -2.36
N LYS A 162 -3.99 -11.60 -3.65
CA LYS A 162 -2.94 -12.49 -4.16
C LYS A 162 -1.53 -11.90 -4.06
N ALA A 163 -1.40 -10.65 -3.55
CA ALA A 163 -0.15 -9.91 -3.49
C ALA A 163 0.53 -9.69 -4.86
N GLY A 164 1.86 -9.59 -4.92
CA GLY A 164 2.59 -9.36 -6.16
C GLY A 164 2.74 -7.86 -6.49
N ASN A 165 2.39 -7.48 -7.72
CA ASN A 165 2.52 -6.10 -8.19
C ASN A 165 1.25 -5.31 -7.85
N ILE A 166 1.39 -4.29 -7.01
CA ILE A 166 0.29 -3.55 -6.40
C ILE A 166 0.23 -2.13 -6.94
N LEU A 167 -0.99 -1.67 -7.20
CA LEU A 167 -1.34 -0.28 -7.47
C LEU A 167 -2.37 0.19 -6.44
N VAL A 168 -2.08 1.31 -5.79
CA VAL A 168 -3.02 2.01 -4.92
C VAL A 168 -3.23 3.41 -5.47
N SER A 169 -4.48 3.90 -5.46
CA SER A 169 -4.82 5.21 -6.03
C SER A 169 -5.97 5.87 -5.28
N ALA A 170 -5.89 7.19 -5.15
CA ALA A 170 -6.83 7.98 -4.37
C ALA A 170 -8.24 8.08 -4.99
N ASN A 171 -8.37 7.85 -6.31
CA ASN A 171 -9.65 7.85 -7.03
C ASN A 171 -9.56 7.04 -8.33
N LYS A 172 -10.73 6.81 -8.95
CA LYS A 172 -10.85 5.98 -10.16
C LYS A 172 -10.14 6.58 -11.39
N ASP A 173 -10.09 7.91 -11.55
CA ASP A 173 -9.41 8.53 -12.69
C ASP A 173 -7.91 8.26 -12.65
N VAL A 174 -7.28 8.52 -11.52
CA VAL A 174 -5.84 8.25 -11.30
C VAL A 174 -5.55 6.74 -11.45
N HIS A 175 -6.40 5.88 -10.87
CA HIS A 175 -6.25 4.44 -10.94
C HIS A 175 -6.27 3.92 -12.39
N ASN A 176 -7.29 4.31 -13.15
CA ASN A 176 -7.46 3.86 -14.53
C ASN A 176 -6.32 4.35 -15.45
N LYS A 177 -5.80 5.57 -15.21
CA LYS A 177 -4.66 6.11 -15.98
C LYS A 177 -3.38 5.33 -15.70
N PHE A 178 -3.11 4.94 -14.46
CA PHE A 178 -1.97 4.08 -14.14
C PHE A 178 -2.16 2.66 -14.69
N LEU A 179 -3.34 2.07 -14.59
CA LEU A 179 -3.61 0.74 -15.13
C LEU A 179 -3.37 0.65 -16.64
N LYS A 180 -3.71 1.69 -17.41
CA LYS A 180 -3.43 1.73 -18.87
C LYS A 180 -1.92 1.59 -19.17
N ILE A 181 -1.04 2.03 -18.27
CA ILE A 181 0.41 1.96 -18.43
C ILE A 181 0.97 0.65 -17.85
N LEU A 182 0.42 0.19 -16.71
CA LEU A 182 0.94 -0.96 -15.96
C LEU A 182 0.47 -2.30 -16.52
N LYS A 183 -0.78 -2.38 -17.03
CA LYS A 183 -1.37 -3.62 -17.53
C LYS A 183 -0.54 -4.32 -18.61
N PRO A 184 0.07 -3.62 -19.60
CA PRO A 184 0.93 -4.24 -20.62
C PRO A 184 2.22 -4.86 -20.08
N VAL A 185 2.62 -4.57 -18.83
CA VAL A 185 3.84 -5.12 -18.19
C VAL A 185 3.54 -6.07 -17.03
N SER A 186 2.25 -6.23 -16.68
CA SER A 186 1.83 -7.22 -15.69
C SER A 186 2.03 -8.63 -16.25
N LYS A 187 2.79 -9.46 -15.57
CA LYS A 187 2.87 -10.90 -15.83
C LYS A 187 1.73 -11.64 -15.16
#